data_9b75ec09e8851ff52e1f2658f429678d
#
_entry.id   9b75ec09e8851ff52e1f2658f429678d
#
_cell.length_a   1.000
_cell.length_b   1.000
_cell.length_c   1.000
_cell.angle_alpha   90.00
_cell.angle_beta   90.00
_cell.angle_gamma   90.00
#
_symmetry.space_group_name_H-M   'P 1'
#
loop_
_entity.id
_entity.type
_entity.pdbx_description
1 polymer ?
#
loop_
_entity_poly.entity_id
_entity_poly.type
_entity_poly.pdbx_seq_one_letter_code
_entity_poly.pdbx_strand_id
1 'polypeptide(L)'
;MAMILEHVNYSYGVGTGKEFHALKDINLQIGDHEFIGLVGHSGSGKSTLIQLMNGLLRATEGTIYWDGQDIYDKSFSMRSLRGQVGLVFQYPEYQLFAESVIADVEYGPRNLGWSNLDVEYRSYEALKQVGIGENLLDVSPLSLSGGQKRRVAIAGVLAMAPKLLILDEPMAGLDPSGREEMLTLLSKLYEERQISIVLVSHNMDDVAKYADRIL
;
A
#
# COMPACT_ATOMS: atom_id res chain seq x y z
N MET A 1 12.05 -11.39 4.44
CA MET A 1 10.58 -11.27 4.42
C MET A 1 10.05 -12.02 3.21
N ALA A 2 8.95 -12.73 3.35
CA ALA A 2 8.24 -13.25 2.20
C ALA A 2 6.74 -13.24 2.50
N MET A 3 5.95 -12.84 1.50
CA MET A 3 4.51 -13.09 1.50
C MET A 3 4.24 -14.25 0.56
N ILE A 4 3.53 -15.26 1.04
CA ILE A 4 3.18 -16.45 0.25
C ILE A 4 1.68 -16.65 0.32
N LEU A 5 1.06 -16.77 -0.84
CA LEU A 5 -0.34 -17.14 -1.01
C LEU A 5 -0.39 -18.56 -1.56
N GLU A 6 -1.11 -19.45 -0.89
CA GLU A 6 -1.25 -20.86 -1.29
C GLU A 6 -2.72 -21.21 -1.48
N HIS A 7 -3.09 -21.56 -2.71
CA HIS A 7 -4.44 -21.97 -3.10
C HIS A 7 -5.53 -20.97 -2.67
N VAL A 8 -5.21 -19.67 -2.72
CA VAL A 8 -6.09 -18.61 -2.22
C VAL A 8 -7.28 -18.41 -3.15
N ASN A 9 -8.47 -18.55 -2.59
CA ASN A 9 -9.75 -18.28 -3.23
C ASN A 9 -10.50 -17.18 -2.48
N TYR A 10 -11.25 -16.37 -3.21
CA TYR A 10 -12.11 -15.39 -2.59
C TYR A 10 -13.41 -15.22 -3.35
N SER A 11 -14.54 -15.33 -2.63
CA SER A 11 -15.88 -15.12 -3.14
C SER A 11 -16.62 -14.07 -2.35
N TYR A 12 -17.22 -13.12 -3.05
CA TYR A 12 -18.18 -12.19 -2.45
C TYR A 12 -19.56 -12.84 -2.33
N GLY A 13 -20.31 -12.48 -1.30
CA GLY A 13 -21.70 -12.90 -1.14
C GLY A 13 -21.91 -14.40 -0.86
N VAL A 14 -20.94 -15.04 -0.22
CA VAL A 14 -21.04 -16.46 0.18
C VAL A 14 -22.32 -16.68 1.02
N GLY A 15 -23.13 -17.68 0.63
CA GLY A 15 -24.39 -18.01 1.32
C GLY A 15 -25.58 -17.08 1.02
N THR A 16 -25.44 -16.10 0.13
CA THR A 16 -26.53 -15.15 -0.21
C THR A 16 -27.31 -15.53 -1.47
N GLY A 17 -26.90 -16.59 -2.18
CA GLY A 17 -27.45 -16.97 -3.49
C GLY A 17 -27.00 -16.08 -4.65
N LYS A 18 -26.12 -15.10 -4.38
CA LYS A 18 -25.47 -14.21 -5.38
C LYS A 18 -23.97 -14.22 -5.19
N GLU A 19 -23.39 -15.40 -5.28
CA GLU A 19 -21.93 -15.55 -5.11
C GLU A 19 -21.19 -15.11 -6.36
N PHE A 20 -20.09 -14.36 -6.15
CA PHE A 20 -19.17 -13.94 -7.20
C PHE A 20 -17.74 -14.34 -6.82
N HIS A 21 -17.17 -15.26 -7.59
CA HIS A 21 -15.79 -15.72 -7.41
C HIS A 21 -14.82 -14.68 -7.99
N ALA A 22 -14.22 -13.89 -7.13
CA ALA A 22 -13.30 -12.84 -7.52
C ALA A 22 -11.87 -13.36 -7.74
N LEU A 23 -11.44 -14.34 -6.95
CA LEU A 23 -10.11 -14.97 -7.06
C LEU A 23 -10.26 -16.49 -7.01
N LYS A 24 -9.49 -17.19 -7.85
CA LYS A 24 -9.52 -18.65 -7.98
C LYS A 24 -8.12 -19.20 -7.98
N ASP A 25 -7.82 -20.04 -7.00
CA ASP A 25 -6.57 -20.78 -6.86
C ASP A 25 -5.29 -19.93 -7.07
N ILE A 26 -5.23 -18.80 -6.38
CA ILE A 26 -4.08 -17.91 -6.46
C ILE A 26 -2.91 -18.50 -5.68
N ASN A 27 -1.81 -18.72 -6.38
CA ASN A 27 -0.54 -19.16 -5.86
C ASN A 27 0.51 -18.10 -6.21
N LEU A 28 1.01 -17.38 -5.20
CA LEU A 28 1.89 -16.23 -5.38
C LEU A 28 2.92 -16.17 -4.25
N GLN A 29 4.15 -15.90 -4.60
CA GLN A 29 5.20 -15.58 -3.64
C GLN A 29 5.80 -14.21 -3.98
N ILE A 30 5.97 -13.37 -2.95
CA ILE A 30 6.65 -12.08 -3.01
C ILE A 30 7.87 -12.17 -2.09
N GLY A 31 9.03 -11.94 -2.67
CA GLY A 31 10.31 -11.98 -1.98
C GLY A 31 10.69 -10.68 -1.28
N ASP A 32 11.92 -10.62 -0.79
CA ASP A 32 12.53 -9.39 -0.30
C ASP A 32 12.96 -8.51 -1.48
N HIS A 33 12.78 -7.21 -1.34
CA HIS A 33 13.26 -6.21 -2.27
C HIS A 33 12.92 -6.57 -3.73
N GLU A 34 11.62 -6.66 -4.01
CA GLU A 34 11.07 -6.98 -5.33
C GLU A 34 10.06 -5.92 -5.74
N PHE A 35 10.21 -5.36 -6.94
CA PHE A 35 9.23 -4.44 -7.53
C PHE A 35 8.32 -5.22 -8.47
N ILE A 36 7.08 -5.42 -8.06
CA ILE A 36 6.08 -6.20 -8.81
C ILE A 36 5.03 -5.27 -9.42
N GLY A 37 4.80 -5.45 -10.71
CA GLY A 37 3.67 -4.87 -11.40
C GLY A 37 2.47 -5.81 -11.40
N LEU A 38 1.34 -5.38 -10.86
CA LEU A 38 0.08 -6.11 -10.94
C LEU A 38 -0.83 -5.45 -11.96
N VAL A 39 -0.98 -6.08 -13.14
CA VAL A 39 -1.72 -5.52 -14.26
C VAL A 39 -2.93 -6.36 -14.63
N GLY A 40 -3.92 -5.74 -15.24
CA GLY A 40 -5.14 -6.41 -15.69
C GLY A 40 -6.30 -5.44 -15.85
N HIS A 41 -7.34 -5.88 -16.56
CA HIS A 41 -8.54 -5.08 -16.77
C HIS A 41 -9.33 -4.82 -15.47
N SER A 42 -10.22 -3.85 -15.48
CA SER A 42 -11.13 -3.61 -14.36
C SER A 42 -11.97 -4.85 -14.07
N GLY A 43 -12.14 -5.19 -12.79
CA GLY A 43 -12.87 -6.38 -12.36
C GLY A 43 -12.08 -7.71 -12.42
N SER A 44 -10.78 -7.70 -12.75
CA SER A 44 -9.94 -8.91 -12.75
C SER A 44 -9.53 -9.42 -11.36
N GLY A 45 -9.97 -8.75 -10.28
CA GLY A 45 -9.68 -9.19 -8.91
C GLY A 45 -8.46 -8.51 -8.25
N LYS A 46 -7.76 -7.59 -8.92
CA LYS A 46 -6.57 -6.91 -8.38
C LYS A 46 -6.80 -6.29 -7.01
N SER A 47 -7.81 -5.44 -6.88
CA SER A 47 -8.12 -4.78 -5.60
C SER A 47 -8.53 -5.78 -4.51
N THR A 48 -9.17 -6.89 -4.88
CA THR A 48 -9.46 -8.00 -3.94
C THR A 48 -8.17 -8.65 -3.47
N LEU A 49 -7.25 -8.94 -4.38
CA LEU A 49 -5.96 -9.57 -4.06
C LEU A 49 -5.14 -8.72 -3.09
N ILE A 50 -4.97 -7.43 -3.37
CA ILE A 50 -4.18 -6.55 -2.49
C ILE A 50 -4.82 -6.34 -1.12
N GLN A 51 -6.16 -6.36 -1.01
CA GLN A 51 -6.86 -6.30 0.27
C GLN A 51 -6.71 -7.59 1.08
N LEU A 52 -6.61 -8.74 0.44
CA LEU A 52 -6.25 -10.00 1.10
C LEU A 52 -4.81 -9.96 1.62
N MET A 53 -3.87 -9.46 0.82
CA MET A 53 -2.45 -9.34 1.20
C MET A 53 -2.25 -8.42 2.42
N ASN A 54 -3.04 -7.36 2.55
CA ASN A 54 -2.99 -6.46 3.72
C ASN A 54 -3.87 -6.95 4.89
N GLY A 55 -4.60 -8.05 4.74
CA GLY A 55 -5.51 -8.59 5.76
C GLY A 55 -6.77 -7.75 6.01
N LEU A 56 -7.18 -6.91 5.05
CA LEU A 56 -8.49 -6.24 5.08
C LEU A 56 -9.62 -7.19 4.72
N LEU A 57 -9.36 -8.13 3.82
CA LEU A 57 -10.25 -9.24 3.52
C LEU A 57 -9.64 -10.53 4.07
N ARG A 58 -10.48 -11.54 4.28
CA ARG A 58 -10.09 -12.88 4.65
C ARG A 58 -10.42 -13.83 3.51
N ALA A 59 -9.45 -14.65 3.07
CA ALA A 59 -9.68 -15.65 2.03
C ALA A 59 -10.83 -16.59 2.41
N THR A 60 -11.63 -16.99 1.41
CA THR A 60 -12.68 -17.99 1.62
C THR A 60 -12.09 -19.39 1.70
N GLU A 61 -10.98 -19.62 1.00
CA GLU A 61 -10.19 -20.86 1.04
C GLU A 61 -8.72 -20.53 0.79
N GLY A 62 -7.83 -21.46 1.15
CA GLY A 62 -6.38 -21.29 1.04
C GLY A 62 -5.78 -20.50 2.21
N THR A 63 -4.49 -20.28 2.15
CA THR A 63 -3.73 -19.65 3.24
C THR A 63 -2.79 -18.58 2.73
N ILE A 64 -2.62 -17.54 3.54
CA ILE A 64 -1.64 -16.47 3.29
C ILE A 64 -0.63 -16.50 4.44
N TYR A 65 0.64 -16.54 4.09
CA TYR A 65 1.74 -16.49 5.05
C TYR A 65 2.49 -15.17 4.95
N TRP A 66 2.84 -14.62 6.10
CA TRP A 66 3.74 -13.49 6.26
C TRP A 66 4.93 -13.88 7.11
N ASP A 67 6.14 -13.81 6.56
CA ASP A 67 7.37 -14.27 7.23
C ASP A 67 7.24 -15.71 7.80
N GLY A 68 6.58 -16.60 7.05
CA GLY A 68 6.38 -18.01 7.40
C GLY A 68 5.28 -18.27 8.42
N GLN A 69 4.55 -17.26 8.88
CA GLN A 69 3.41 -17.39 9.79
C GLN A 69 2.09 -17.27 9.04
N ASP A 70 1.16 -18.17 9.28
CA ASP A 70 -0.20 -18.07 8.77
C ASP A 70 -0.89 -16.84 9.38
N ILE A 71 -1.31 -15.89 8.51
CA ILE A 71 -1.98 -14.67 8.97
C ILE A 71 -3.36 -14.93 9.58
N TYR A 72 -3.92 -16.12 9.40
CA TYR A 72 -5.22 -16.51 9.95
C TYR A 72 -5.12 -17.27 11.26
N ASP A 73 -3.90 -17.57 11.74
CA ASP A 73 -3.69 -18.14 13.07
C ASP A 73 -4.18 -17.18 14.16
N LYS A 74 -4.76 -17.74 15.24
CA LYS A 74 -5.29 -16.95 16.37
C LYS A 74 -4.24 -16.14 17.11
N SER A 75 -3.00 -16.59 17.07
CA SER A 75 -1.85 -15.90 17.71
C SER A 75 -1.27 -14.80 16.83
N PHE A 76 -1.65 -14.72 15.54
CA PHE A 76 -1.11 -13.74 14.60
C PHE A 76 -1.68 -12.35 14.80
N SER A 77 -0.83 -11.32 14.78
CA SER A 77 -1.23 -9.93 14.96
C SER A 77 -1.54 -9.23 13.63
N MET A 78 -2.81 -9.11 13.28
CA MET A 78 -3.25 -8.33 12.11
C MET A 78 -2.85 -6.86 12.18
N ARG A 79 -2.73 -6.28 13.39
CA ARG A 79 -2.23 -4.92 13.58
C ARG A 79 -0.77 -4.81 13.14
N SER A 80 0.05 -5.79 13.49
CA SER A 80 1.45 -5.86 13.06
C SER A 80 1.56 -6.05 11.55
N LEU A 81 0.73 -6.91 10.95
CA LEU A 81 0.71 -7.10 9.49
C LEU A 81 0.44 -5.77 8.77
N ARG A 82 -0.61 -5.05 9.17
CA ARG A 82 -1.00 -3.77 8.52
C ARG A 82 0.05 -2.67 8.67
N GLY A 83 0.88 -2.74 9.69
CA GLY A 83 2.05 -1.86 9.83
C GLY A 83 3.19 -2.25 8.89
N GLN A 84 3.35 -3.56 8.61
CA GLN A 84 4.43 -4.09 7.76
C GLN A 84 4.04 -4.20 6.27
N VAL A 85 2.76 -4.36 5.97
CA VAL A 85 2.19 -4.37 4.62
C VAL A 85 1.36 -3.11 4.45
N GLY A 86 2.00 -2.04 4.01
CA GLY A 86 1.35 -0.77 3.74
C GLY A 86 0.48 -0.83 2.48
N LEU A 87 -0.72 -0.30 2.55
CA LEU A 87 -1.65 -0.22 1.41
C LEU A 87 -2.08 1.22 1.17
N VAL A 88 -1.78 1.72 -0.01
CA VAL A 88 -2.24 3.01 -0.54
C VAL A 88 -3.35 2.73 -1.54
N PHE A 89 -4.58 3.17 -1.24
CA PHE A 89 -5.74 2.98 -2.11
C PHE A 89 -5.73 3.96 -3.29
N GLN A 90 -6.58 3.68 -4.26
CA GLN A 90 -6.87 4.59 -5.36
C GLN A 90 -7.43 5.92 -4.82
N TYR A 91 -6.93 7.06 -5.34
CA TYR A 91 -7.26 8.40 -4.85
C TYR A 91 -7.01 8.61 -3.35
N PRO A 92 -5.79 8.36 -2.88
CA PRO A 92 -5.47 8.36 -1.45
C PRO A 92 -5.63 9.74 -0.82
N GLU A 93 -5.63 10.81 -1.61
CA GLU A 93 -5.88 12.19 -1.20
C GLU A 93 -7.25 12.42 -0.56
N TYR A 94 -8.23 11.55 -0.78
CA TYR A 94 -9.54 11.62 -0.12
C TYR A 94 -9.56 10.98 1.27
N GLN A 95 -8.46 10.35 1.68
CA GLN A 95 -8.35 9.69 2.98
C GLN A 95 -7.75 10.60 4.07
N LEU A 96 -7.29 11.80 3.71
CA LEU A 96 -6.74 12.77 4.65
C LEU A 96 -7.86 13.40 5.48
N PHE A 97 -7.71 13.41 6.80
CA PHE A 97 -8.77 13.80 7.72
C PHE A 97 -8.32 14.63 8.93
N ALA A 98 -7.01 14.69 9.22
CA ALA A 98 -6.50 15.39 10.37
C ALA A 98 -6.46 16.92 10.19
N GLU A 99 -6.26 17.63 11.28
CA GLU A 99 -6.21 19.10 11.30
C GLU A 99 -4.94 19.64 10.62
N SER A 100 -3.84 18.88 10.66
CA SER A 100 -2.58 19.25 10.02
C SER A 100 -1.94 18.07 9.28
N VAL A 101 -1.06 18.38 8.34
CA VAL A 101 -0.30 17.41 7.56
C VAL A 101 0.49 16.46 8.44
N ILE A 102 1.21 17.01 9.43
CA ILE A 102 2.01 16.17 10.34
C ILE A 102 1.13 15.26 11.18
N ALA A 103 -0.01 15.75 11.68
CA ALA A 103 -0.94 14.95 12.48
C ALA A 103 -1.56 13.81 11.69
N ASP A 104 -1.82 14.01 10.39
CA ASP A 104 -2.33 12.96 9.50
C ASP A 104 -1.31 11.84 9.32
N VAL A 105 -0.05 12.18 9.09
CA VAL A 105 1.04 11.21 8.89
C VAL A 105 1.39 10.47 10.19
N GLU A 106 1.30 11.12 11.34
CA GLU A 106 1.54 10.52 12.65
C GLU A 106 0.47 9.51 13.07
N TYR A 107 -0.71 9.55 12.47
CA TYR A 107 -1.84 8.71 12.87
C TYR A 107 -1.52 7.21 12.80
N GLY A 108 -0.90 6.74 11.73
CA GLY A 108 -0.51 5.34 11.55
C GLY A 108 0.46 4.85 12.65
N PRO A 109 1.63 5.47 12.81
CA PRO A 109 2.61 5.12 13.85
C PRO A 109 2.04 5.20 15.27
N ARG A 110 1.21 6.21 15.60
CA ARG A 110 0.52 6.31 16.89
C ARG A 110 -0.40 5.11 17.12
N ASN A 111 -1.16 4.71 16.12
CA ASN A 111 -2.02 3.52 16.19
C ASN A 111 -1.22 2.22 16.34
N LEU A 112 0.01 2.15 15.87
CA LEU A 112 0.90 1.01 16.11
C LEU A 112 1.44 1.00 17.54
N GLY A 113 1.27 2.08 18.31
CA GLY A 113 1.69 2.18 19.71
C GLY A 113 3.17 2.53 19.87
N TRP A 114 3.76 3.20 18.87
CA TRP A 114 5.15 3.62 18.94
C TRP A 114 5.35 4.77 19.92
N SER A 115 6.60 4.99 20.34
CA SER A 115 6.94 6.12 21.21
C SER A 115 6.71 7.45 20.49
N ASN A 116 6.43 8.53 21.23
CA ASN A 116 6.23 9.85 20.62
C ASN A 116 7.45 10.27 19.78
N LEU A 117 8.68 9.99 20.25
CA LEU A 117 9.90 10.30 19.53
C LEU A 117 10.00 9.56 18.19
N ASP A 118 9.67 8.26 18.16
CA ASP A 118 9.66 7.46 16.93
C ASP A 118 8.57 7.95 15.97
N VAL A 119 7.39 8.31 16.49
CA VAL A 119 6.28 8.85 15.70
C VAL A 119 6.71 10.14 15.01
N GLU A 120 7.22 11.13 15.76
CA GLU A 120 7.68 12.41 15.22
C GLU A 120 8.79 12.22 14.18
N TYR A 121 9.84 11.49 14.52
CA TYR A 121 10.97 11.26 13.64
C TYR A 121 10.57 10.60 12.32
N ARG A 122 9.79 9.50 12.40
CA ARG A 122 9.42 8.74 11.20
C ARG A 122 8.42 9.48 10.32
N SER A 123 7.51 10.22 10.92
CA SER A 123 6.55 11.03 10.17
C SER A 123 7.24 12.18 9.45
N TYR A 124 8.19 12.86 10.10
CA TYR A 124 9.01 13.88 9.49
C TYR A 124 9.85 13.33 8.32
N GLU A 125 10.55 12.21 8.53
CA GLU A 125 11.35 11.57 7.49
C GLU A 125 10.48 11.09 6.31
N ALA A 126 9.28 10.55 6.57
CA ALA A 126 8.36 10.14 5.51
C ALA A 126 7.89 11.33 4.66
N LEU A 127 7.52 12.45 5.29
CA LEU A 127 7.14 13.67 4.58
C LEU A 127 8.27 14.24 3.73
N LYS A 128 9.48 14.29 4.28
CA LYS A 128 10.68 14.70 3.56
C LYS A 128 10.95 13.84 2.32
N GLN A 129 10.79 12.52 2.44
CA GLN A 129 11.00 11.59 1.33
C GLN A 129 10.03 11.78 0.17
N VAL A 130 8.78 12.12 0.48
CA VAL A 130 7.79 12.42 -0.56
C VAL A 130 7.85 13.87 -1.06
N GLY A 131 8.83 14.64 -0.61
CA GLY A 131 9.06 16.03 -1.05
C GLY A 131 8.07 17.04 -0.47
N ILE A 132 7.54 16.80 0.72
CA ILE A 132 6.76 17.78 1.49
C ILE A 132 7.72 18.57 2.40
N GLY A 133 7.75 19.89 2.21
CA GLY A 133 8.62 20.78 2.98
C GLY A 133 8.09 21.11 4.37
N GLU A 134 8.98 21.54 5.25
CA GLU A 134 8.66 21.86 6.65
C GLU A 134 7.57 22.93 6.79
N ASN A 135 7.52 23.88 5.86
CA ASN A 135 6.51 24.95 5.83
C ASN A 135 5.06 24.44 5.62
N LEU A 136 4.89 23.17 5.30
CA LEU A 136 3.58 22.55 5.08
C LEU A 136 3.16 21.61 6.21
N LEU A 137 3.98 21.40 7.24
CA LEU A 137 3.69 20.42 8.30
C LEU A 137 2.45 20.77 9.12
N ASP A 138 2.30 22.05 9.46
CA ASP A 138 1.24 22.55 10.35
C ASP A 138 0.00 23.05 9.59
N VAL A 139 0.01 23.00 8.25
CA VAL A 139 -1.17 23.43 7.48
C VAL A 139 -2.20 22.31 7.36
N SER A 140 -3.44 22.70 7.15
CA SER A 140 -4.50 21.71 6.91
C SER A 140 -4.24 20.95 5.60
N PRO A 141 -4.34 19.61 5.58
CA PRO A 141 -4.25 18.83 4.35
C PRO A 141 -5.21 19.30 3.26
N LEU A 142 -6.36 19.87 3.65
CA LEU A 142 -7.35 20.34 2.70
C LEU A 142 -6.88 21.53 1.85
N SER A 143 -5.90 22.31 2.35
CA SER A 143 -5.33 23.46 1.65
C SER A 143 -4.26 23.09 0.60
N LEU A 144 -3.81 21.85 0.59
CA LEU A 144 -2.78 21.36 -0.31
C LEU A 144 -3.31 21.15 -1.75
N SER A 145 -2.41 21.20 -2.73
CA SER A 145 -2.72 20.74 -4.09
C SER A 145 -3.01 19.23 -4.12
N GLY A 146 -3.71 18.73 -5.14
CA GLY A 146 -4.01 17.31 -5.28
C GLY A 146 -2.77 16.42 -5.24
N GLY A 147 -1.70 16.83 -5.94
CA GLY A 147 -0.42 16.10 -5.90
C GLY A 147 0.25 16.10 -4.54
N GLN A 148 0.21 17.24 -3.80
CA GLN A 148 0.71 17.29 -2.43
C GLN A 148 -0.11 16.41 -1.49
N LYS A 149 -1.45 16.45 -1.57
CA LYS A 149 -2.34 15.56 -0.77
C LYS A 149 -1.99 14.09 -0.99
N ARG A 150 -1.81 13.69 -2.24
CA ARG A 150 -1.44 12.31 -2.60
C ARG A 150 -0.10 11.91 -1.98
N ARG A 151 0.92 12.79 -2.04
CA ARG A 151 2.21 12.56 -1.40
C ARG A 151 2.10 12.46 0.11
N VAL A 152 1.28 13.29 0.76
CA VAL A 152 1.01 13.21 2.21
C VAL A 152 0.37 11.88 2.58
N ALA A 153 -0.62 11.42 1.82
CA ALA A 153 -1.25 10.12 2.06
C ALA A 153 -0.27 8.95 1.93
N ILE A 154 0.63 8.99 0.94
CA ILE A 154 1.71 8.00 0.81
C ILE A 154 2.66 8.10 2.01
N ALA A 155 3.02 9.32 2.46
CA ALA A 155 3.86 9.51 3.64
C ALA A 155 3.24 8.90 4.91
N GLY A 156 1.93 8.99 5.09
CA GLY A 156 1.21 8.36 6.20
C GLY A 156 1.39 6.85 6.26
N VAL A 157 1.45 6.20 5.09
CA VAL A 157 1.77 4.76 5.01
C VAL A 157 3.26 4.49 5.24
N LEU A 158 4.15 5.30 4.63
CA LEU A 158 5.60 5.16 4.76
C LEU A 158 6.11 5.40 6.19
N ALA A 159 5.43 6.24 6.97
CA ALA A 159 5.77 6.52 8.36
C ALA A 159 5.68 5.28 9.25
N MET A 160 4.84 4.32 8.89
CA MET A 160 4.76 3.01 9.55
C MET A 160 5.95 2.09 9.22
N ALA A 161 6.88 2.51 8.36
CA ALA A 161 8.05 1.75 7.90
C ALA A 161 7.68 0.34 7.37
N PRO A 162 6.79 0.26 6.37
CA PRO A 162 6.38 -1.03 5.83
C PRO A 162 7.55 -1.75 5.17
N LYS A 163 7.51 -3.08 5.20
CA LYS A 163 8.41 -3.95 4.42
C LYS A 163 7.88 -4.20 3.00
N LEU A 164 6.57 -4.17 2.84
CA LEU A 164 5.87 -4.27 1.57
C LEU A 164 4.94 -3.08 1.42
N LEU A 165 5.12 -2.31 0.35
CA LEU A 165 4.25 -1.19 -0.02
C LEU A 165 3.40 -1.57 -1.22
N ILE A 166 2.10 -1.58 -1.05
CA ILE A 166 1.12 -1.85 -2.12
C ILE A 166 0.45 -0.54 -2.49
N LEU A 167 0.43 -0.21 -3.79
CA LEU A 167 -0.20 1.00 -4.30
C LEU A 167 -1.26 0.62 -5.36
N ASP A 168 -2.51 0.95 -5.08
CA ASP A 168 -3.63 0.71 -6.00
C ASP A 168 -3.83 1.93 -6.90
N GLU A 169 -3.39 1.82 -8.16
CA GLU A 169 -3.50 2.86 -9.18
C GLU A 169 -3.04 4.27 -8.74
N PRO A 170 -1.83 4.42 -8.18
CA PRO A 170 -1.39 5.70 -7.61
C PRO A 170 -1.23 6.82 -8.64
N MET A 171 -1.21 6.53 -9.93
CA MET A 171 -1.14 7.52 -11.02
C MET A 171 -2.52 7.90 -11.57
N ALA A 172 -3.62 7.33 -11.07
CA ALA A 172 -4.96 7.63 -11.57
C ALA A 172 -5.28 9.14 -11.49
N GLY A 173 -5.70 9.73 -12.60
CA GLY A 173 -6.06 11.15 -12.67
C GLY A 173 -4.90 12.15 -12.69
N LEU A 174 -3.63 11.67 -12.70
CA LEU A 174 -2.48 12.55 -12.88
C LEU A 174 -2.24 12.87 -14.36
N ASP A 175 -1.75 14.09 -14.61
CA ASP A 175 -1.19 14.47 -15.89
C ASP A 175 0.15 13.74 -16.17
N PRO A 176 0.69 13.79 -17.38
CA PRO A 176 1.93 13.09 -17.71
C PRO A 176 3.12 13.47 -16.81
N SER A 177 3.24 14.74 -16.41
CA SER A 177 4.32 15.18 -15.52
C SER A 177 4.17 14.61 -14.12
N GLY A 178 2.96 14.68 -13.56
CA GLY A 178 2.67 14.10 -12.24
C GLY A 178 2.85 12.58 -12.18
N ARG A 179 2.59 11.89 -13.29
CA ARG A 179 2.86 10.44 -13.42
C ARG A 179 4.35 10.15 -13.34
N GLU A 180 5.17 10.86 -14.13
CA GLU A 180 6.64 10.68 -14.13
C GLU A 180 7.22 11.00 -12.74
N GLU A 181 6.77 12.08 -12.09
CA GLU A 181 7.17 12.41 -10.73
C GLU A 181 6.82 11.31 -9.73
N MET A 182 5.62 10.72 -9.84
CA MET A 182 5.19 9.63 -8.96
C MET A 182 6.02 8.36 -9.16
N LEU A 183 6.26 7.98 -10.41
CA LEU A 183 7.09 6.82 -10.74
C LEU A 183 8.54 7.01 -10.28
N THR A 184 9.09 8.20 -10.45
CA THR A 184 10.42 8.57 -9.94
C THR A 184 10.47 8.48 -8.41
N LEU A 185 9.44 8.94 -7.72
CA LEU A 185 9.33 8.80 -6.26
C LEU A 185 9.32 7.33 -5.83
N LEU A 186 8.53 6.47 -6.50
CA LEU A 186 8.44 5.05 -6.18
C LEU A 186 9.76 4.31 -6.43
N SER A 187 10.45 4.61 -7.54
CA SER A 187 11.77 4.05 -7.84
C SER A 187 12.79 4.43 -6.75
N LYS A 188 12.81 5.71 -6.36
CA LYS A 188 13.68 6.19 -5.29
C LYS A 188 13.39 5.48 -3.96
N LEU A 189 12.12 5.33 -3.59
CA LEU A 189 11.73 4.61 -2.37
C LEU A 189 12.17 3.14 -2.40
N TYR A 190 12.03 2.48 -3.55
CA TYR A 190 12.47 1.11 -3.76
C TYR A 190 13.98 0.98 -3.53
N GLU A 191 14.78 1.82 -4.20
CA GLU A 191 16.24 1.77 -4.13
C GLU A 191 16.79 2.13 -2.74
N GLU A 192 16.27 3.20 -2.11
CA GLU A 192 16.81 3.74 -0.86
C GLU A 192 16.34 2.97 0.39
N ARG A 193 15.10 2.47 0.40
CA ARG A 193 14.52 1.83 1.59
C ARG A 193 14.60 0.32 1.60
N GLN A 194 15.01 -0.31 0.52
CA GLN A 194 15.05 -1.78 0.40
C GLN A 194 13.70 -2.44 0.70
N ILE A 195 12.59 -1.76 0.41
CA ILE A 195 11.23 -2.28 0.56
C ILE A 195 10.80 -3.02 -0.71
N SER A 196 9.89 -3.96 -0.58
CA SER A 196 9.20 -4.51 -1.75
C SER A 196 8.03 -3.61 -2.14
N ILE A 197 7.76 -3.50 -3.45
CA ILE A 197 6.65 -2.69 -3.97
C ILE A 197 5.74 -3.57 -4.82
N VAL A 198 4.43 -3.47 -4.60
CA VAL A 198 3.40 -3.96 -5.54
C VAL A 198 2.67 -2.77 -6.11
N LEU A 199 2.89 -2.50 -7.38
CA LEU A 199 2.26 -1.42 -8.13
C LEU A 199 1.11 -1.97 -8.96
N VAL A 200 -0.12 -1.65 -8.58
CA VAL A 200 -1.31 -1.96 -9.38
C VAL A 200 -1.49 -0.86 -10.42
N SER A 201 -1.55 -1.23 -11.69
CA SER A 201 -1.79 -0.29 -12.78
C SER A 201 -2.53 -0.97 -13.94
N HIS A 202 -3.31 -0.21 -14.68
CA HIS A 202 -3.85 -0.63 -15.97
C HIS A 202 -2.96 -0.21 -17.15
N ASN A 203 -1.89 0.55 -16.90
CA ASN A 203 -0.93 0.98 -17.89
C ASN A 203 0.34 0.10 -17.83
N MET A 204 0.51 -0.72 -18.88
CA MET A 204 1.64 -1.65 -19.00
C MET A 204 2.98 -0.92 -19.13
N ASP A 205 3.02 0.24 -19.81
CA ASP A 205 4.26 0.98 -20.05
C ASP A 205 4.86 1.54 -18.76
N ASP A 206 4.00 2.02 -17.85
CA ASP A 206 4.43 2.52 -16.55
C ASP A 206 5.04 1.40 -15.70
N VAL A 207 4.45 0.21 -15.79
CA VAL A 207 4.89 -0.95 -14.99
C VAL A 207 6.16 -1.57 -15.56
N ALA A 208 6.20 -1.77 -16.89
CA ALA A 208 7.33 -2.45 -17.56
C ALA A 208 8.67 -1.73 -17.38
N LYS A 209 8.64 -0.42 -17.13
CA LYS A 209 9.85 0.40 -16.93
C LYS A 209 10.51 0.19 -15.58
N TYR A 210 9.76 -0.20 -14.56
CA TYR A 210 10.23 -0.22 -13.17
C TYR A 210 10.10 -1.57 -12.47
N ALA A 211 9.21 -2.45 -12.95
CA ALA A 211 8.95 -3.71 -12.29
C ALA A 211 9.97 -4.80 -12.68
N ASP A 212 10.45 -5.52 -11.67
CA ASP A 212 11.29 -6.72 -11.87
C ASP A 212 10.44 -7.88 -12.41
N ARG A 213 9.16 -7.91 -12.05
CA ARG A 213 8.19 -8.94 -12.44
C ARG A 213 6.81 -8.37 -12.64
N ILE A 214 6.06 -8.90 -13.60
CA ILE A 214 4.67 -8.54 -13.90
C ILE A 214 3.75 -9.75 -13.64
N LEU A 215 2.62 -9.50 -13.01
CA LEU A 215 1.55 -10.45 -12.69
C LEU A 215 0.26 -10.04 -13.38
#